data_afd27e1b2d2478a855bd7b46767d67ba
#
_entry.id   afd27e1b2d2478a855bd7b46767d67ba
#
_cell.length_a   1.000
_cell.length_b   1.000
_cell.length_c   1.000
_cell.angle_alpha   90.00
_cell.angle_beta   90.00
_cell.angle_gamma   90.00
#
_symmetry.space_group_name_H-M   'P 1'
#
loop_
_entity.id
_entity.type
_entity.pdbx_description
1 polymer ?
#
loop_
_entity_poly.entity_id
_entity_poly.type
_entity_poly.pdbx_seq_one_letter_code
_entity_poly.pdbx_strand_id
1 'polypeptide(L)'
;MQMEAGLDTGPVLLHQELPIAATDTGGQLHDKLAELGAQVLSDGLGLLRAGIKPIARPQPEQGVTYAHKLDKAEAKLDWAQDAGALARTVRAFNPWPIAEATLAGERVRIHGAVALDEAHGQAPGTVLAASRDGIDIACGQGVLRLRVLQREGGKAITAADYLNARRDLSLIHI
;
A
#
# COMPACT_ATOMS: atom_id res chain seq x y z
N MET A 1 22.69 10.18 -8.39
CA MET A 1 23.72 10.56 -7.39
C MET A 1 25.10 10.17 -7.87
N GLN A 2 26.15 10.71 -7.25
CA GLN A 2 27.52 10.28 -7.47
C GLN A 2 27.78 9.01 -6.64
N MET A 3 28.40 8.01 -7.23
CA MET A 3 28.69 6.74 -6.54
C MET A 3 29.79 6.90 -5.51
N GLU A 4 29.61 6.29 -4.35
CA GLU A 4 30.57 6.17 -3.26
C GLU A 4 30.66 4.73 -2.75
N ALA A 5 31.58 4.45 -1.80
CA ALA A 5 31.74 3.11 -1.24
C ALA A 5 30.59 2.66 -0.34
N GLY A 6 29.89 3.61 0.29
CA GLY A 6 28.71 3.34 1.12
C GLY A 6 27.45 3.11 0.28
N LEU A 7 26.49 2.37 0.84
CA LEU A 7 25.20 2.14 0.21
C LEU A 7 24.35 3.42 0.27
N ASP A 8 24.03 3.95 -0.90
CA ASP A 8 23.15 5.13 -1.11
C ASP A 8 23.62 6.41 -0.38
N THR A 9 24.93 6.55 -0.06
CA THR A 9 25.51 7.66 0.68
C THR A 9 26.01 8.81 -0.18
N GLY A 10 26.14 8.59 -1.49
CA GLY A 10 26.75 9.57 -2.40
C GLY A 10 25.92 10.85 -2.57
N PRO A 11 26.57 11.98 -2.90
CA PRO A 11 25.88 13.25 -3.08
C PRO A 11 24.93 13.22 -4.29
N VAL A 12 23.80 13.90 -4.14
CA VAL A 12 22.71 13.94 -5.14
C VAL A 12 23.08 14.92 -6.24
N LEU A 13 23.03 14.47 -7.49
CA LEU A 13 23.29 15.30 -8.68
C LEU A 13 22.01 15.96 -9.20
N LEU A 14 20.92 15.21 -9.28
CA LEU A 14 19.59 15.67 -9.70
C LEU A 14 18.53 14.96 -8.84
N HIS A 15 17.46 15.64 -8.55
CA HIS A 15 16.28 15.06 -7.92
C HIS A 15 15.01 15.71 -8.48
N GLN A 16 13.94 14.98 -8.43
CA GLN A 16 12.60 15.48 -8.74
C GLN A 16 11.60 14.88 -7.76
N GLU A 17 10.63 15.65 -7.34
CA GLU A 17 9.60 15.25 -6.40
C GLU A 17 8.38 14.73 -7.13
N LEU A 18 7.75 13.69 -6.58
CA LEU A 18 6.49 13.14 -7.03
C LEU A 18 5.51 13.08 -5.86
N PRO A 19 4.36 13.73 -5.93
CA PRO A 19 3.36 13.63 -4.88
C PRO A 19 2.72 12.24 -4.87
N ILE A 20 2.59 11.65 -3.68
CA ILE A 20 1.86 10.39 -3.48
C ILE A 20 0.39 10.73 -3.29
N ALA A 21 -0.46 10.31 -4.22
CA ALA A 21 -1.90 10.51 -4.09
C ALA A 21 -2.49 9.58 -3.01
N ALA A 22 -3.58 10.03 -2.36
CA ALA A 22 -4.25 9.26 -1.31
C ALA A 22 -4.77 7.90 -1.77
N THR A 23 -4.93 7.70 -3.07
CA THR A 23 -5.41 6.46 -3.70
C THR A 23 -4.30 5.62 -4.34
N ASP A 24 -3.07 6.11 -4.38
CA ASP A 24 -1.98 5.39 -5.01
C ASP A 24 -1.72 4.04 -4.33
N THR A 25 -1.55 3.01 -5.15
CA THR A 25 -1.01 1.73 -4.73
C THR A 25 0.51 1.70 -4.87
N GLY A 26 1.17 0.75 -4.21
CA GLY A 26 2.62 0.54 -4.36
C GLY A 26 3.03 0.34 -5.83
N GLY A 27 2.25 -0.43 -6.60
CA GLY A 27 2.50 -0.62 -8.04
C GLY A 27 2.37 0.66 -8.85
N GLN A 28 1.29 1.42 -8.64
CA GLN A 28 1.09 2.69 -9.34
C GLN A 28 2.20 3.71 -9.01
N LEU A 29 2.61 3.78 -7.75
CA LEU A 29 3.71 4.65 -7.34
C LEU A 29 5.03 4.20 -7.98
N HIS A 30 5.30 2.89 -8.02
CA HIS A 30 6.45 2.32 -8.70
C HIS A 30 6.52 2.73 -10.18
N ASP A 31 5.39 2.60 -10.91
CA ASP A 31 5.33 2.93 -12.34
C ASP A 31 5.57 4.44 -12.58
N LYS A 32 4.93 5.29 -11.77
CA LYS A 32 5.15 6.74 -11.81
C LYS A 32 6.60 7.12 -11.53
N LEU A 33 7.24 6.47 -10.54
CA LEU A 33 8.64 6.71 -10.21
C LEU A 33 9.58 6.20 -11.29
N ALA A 34 9.26 5.09 -11.95
CA ALA A 34 10.05 4.57 -13.07
C ALA A 34 10.03 5.55 -14.26
N GLU A 35 8.88 6.09 -14.60
CA GLU A 35 8.71 7.08 -15.66
C GLU A 35 9.48 8.38 -15.34
N LEU A 36 9.27 8.93 -14.14
CA LEU A 36 9.95 10.13 -13.68
C LEU A 36 11.47 9.94 -13.60
N GLY A 37 11.92 8.76 -13.11
CA GLY A 37 13.34 8.42 -13.02
C GLY A 37 14.02 8.35 -14.40
N ALA A 38 13.33 7.80 -15.40
CA ALA A 38 13.81 7.76 -16.78
C ALA A 38 13.99 9.17 -17.34
N GLN A 39 13.05 10.09 -17.07
CA GLN A 39 13.13 11.49 -17.48
C GLN A 39 14.31 12.21 -16.82
N VAL A 40 14.45 12.11 -15.49
CA VAL A 40 15.56 12.73 -14.74
C VAL A 40 16.91 12.20 -15.20
N LEU A 41 17.00 10.89 -15.50
CA LEU A 41 18.22 10.29 -16.03
C LEU A 41 18.55 10.86 -17.43
N SER A 42 17.56 10.97 -18.31
CA SER A 42 17.72 11.55 -19.64
C SER A 42 18.22 12.99 -19.59
N ASP A 43 17.64 13.80 -18.72
CA ASP A 43 18.02 15.19 -18.50
C ASP A 43 19.45 15.29 -17.99
N GLY A 44 19.81 14.44 -17.02
CA GLY A 44 21.17 14.38 -16.46
C GLY A 44 22.22 14.01 -17.51
N LEU A 45 21.93 13.01 -18.35
CA LEU A 45 22.81 12.61 -19.46
C LEU A 45 22.90 13.73 -20.51
N GLY A 46 21.82 14.47 -20.77
CA GLY A 46 21.81 15.63 -21.66
C GLY A 46 22.76 16.72 -21.18
N LEU A 47 22.75 17.05 -19.88
CA LEU A 47 23.69 18.01 -19.28
C LEU A 47 25.13 17.56 -19.44
N LEU A 48 25.43 16.29 -19.12
CA LEU A 48 26.80 15.75 -19.24
C LEU A 48 27.31 15.77 -20.70
N ARG A 49 26.45 15.46 -21.66
CA ARG A 49 26.77 15.57 -23.12
C ARG A 49 27.06 17.00 -23.56
N ALA A 50 26.39 17.96 -22.94
CA ALA A 50 26.67 19.38 -23.16
C ALA A 50 27.91 19.91 -22.42
N GLY A 51 28.65 19.06 -21.74
CA GLY A 51 29.80 19.45 -20.93
C GLY A 51 29.44 20.08 -19.58
N ILE A 52 28.17 20.07 -19.20
CA ILE A 52 27.68 20.65 -17.95
C ILE A 52 27.64 19.56 -16.89
N LYS A 53 28.47 19.71 -15.85
CA LYS A 53 28.45 18.80 -14.70
C LYS A 53 27.49 19.34 -13.62
N PRO A 54 26.41 18.63 -13.26
CA PRO A 54 25.55 19.03 -12.17
C PRO A 54 26.31 19.17 -10.84
N ILE A 55 25.93 20.15 -10.03
CA ILE A 55 26.54 20.36 -8.71
C ILE A 55 26.06 19.25 -7.78
N ALA A 56 27.00 18.46 -7.29
CA ALA A 56 26.73 17.40 -6.32
C ALA A 56 26.37 18.01 -4.96
N ARG A 57 25.22 17.66 -4.40
CA ARG A 57 24.74 18.13 -3.09
C ARG A 57 24.84 16.99 -2.09
N PRO A 58 25.62 17.15 -0.98
CA PRO A 58 25.68 16.15 0.08
C PRO A 58 24.27 15.84 0.62
N GLN A 59 24.04 14.60 0.96
CA GLN A 59 22.80 14.21 1.65
C GLN A 59 22.87 14.63 3.13
N PRO A 60 21.74 15.03 3.74
CA PRO A 60 21.73 15.39 5.15
C PRO A 60 22.00 14.17 6.02
N GLU A 61 22.74 14.36 7.12
CA GLU A 61 22.98 13.29 8.10
C GLU A 61 21.77 13.01 8.98
N GLN A 62 20.90 14.02 9.18
CA GLN A 62 19.68 13.88 9.97
C GLN A 62 18.51 13.36 9.10
N GLY A 63 17.68 12.50 9.70
CA GLY A 63 16.49 11.97 9.02
C GLY A 63 16.79 10.79 8.10
N VAL A 64 17.98 10.20 8.16
CA VAL A 64 18.32 8.99 7.40
C VAL A 64 17.44 7.84 7.84
N THR A 65 16.79 7.19 6.88
CA THR A 65 15.99 6.00 7.08
C THR A 65 16.40 4.92 6.10
N TYR A 66 16.24 3.66 6.51
CA TYR A 66 16.53 2.52 5.64
C TYR A 66 15.23 1.83 5.26
N ALA A 67 14.98 1.71 3.95
CA ALA A 67 13.89 0.89 3.41
C ALA A 67 14.41 -0.54 3.24
N HIS A 68 14.11 -1.40 4.21
CA HIS A 68 14.43 -2.82 4.11
C HIS A 68 13.52 -3.51 3.05
N LYS A 69 13.94 -4.68 2.62
CA LYS A 69 13.14 -5.49 1.70
C LYS A 69 11.84 -5.90 2.36
N LEU A 70 10.71 -5.72 1.65
CA LEU A 70 9.40 -6.13 2.13
C LEU A 70 9.36 -7.63 2.44
N ASP A 71 8.82 -7.99 3.61
CA ASP A 71 8.56 -9.37 3.99
C ASP A 71 7.07 -9.70 3.78
N LYS A 72 6.78 -10.93 3.34
CA LYS A 72 5.41 -11.42 3.21
C LYS A 72 4.66 -11.44 4.55
N ALA A 73 5.37 -11.61 5.66
CA ALA A 73 4.78 -11.58 7.00
C ALA A 73 4.15 -10.22 7.34
N GLU A 74 4.70 -9.12 6.79
CA GLU A 74 4.18 -7.77 6.98
C GLU A 74 2.83 -7.54 6.30
N ALA A 75 2.46 -8.39 5.33
CA ALA A 75 1.19 -8.30 4.62
C ALA A 75 -0.02 -8.76 5.46
N LYS A 76 0.21 -9.44 6.58
CA LYS A 76 -0.87 -9.89 7.45
C LYS A 76 -1.45 -8.70 8.23
N LEU A 77 -2.72 -8.41 8.00
CA LEU A 77 -3.40 -7.32 8.70
C LEU A 77 -3.65 -7.69 10.17
N ASP A 78 -3.30 -6.76 11.05
CA ASP A 78 -3.64 -6.80 12.46
C ASP A 78 -4.80 -5.83 12.73
N TRP A 79 -5.97 -6.36 12.96
CA TRP A 79 -7.19 -5.58 13.17
C TRP A 79 -7.15 -4.65 14.38
N ALA A 80 -6.23 -4.86 15.33
CA ALA A 80 -6.04 -3.95 16.46
C ALA A 80 -5.47 -2.58 16.07
N GLN A 81 -4.98 -2.44 14.84
CA GLN A 81 -4.47 -1.17 14.32
C GLN A 81 -5.61 -0.24 13.87
N ASP A 82 -5.25 1.02 13.59
CA ASP A 82 -6.12 2.04 13.02
C ASP A 82 -6.53 1.70 11.57
N ALA A 83 -7.81 1.90 11.23
CA ALA A 83 -8.34 1.59 9.90
C ALA A 83 -7.63 2.33 8.77
N GLY A 84 -7.22 3.59 9.00
CA GLY A 84 -6.44 4.37 8.04
C GLY A 84 -5.05 3.79 7.81
N ALA A 85 -4.39 3.27 8.85
CA ALA A 85 -3.12 2.57 8.74
C ALA A 85 -3.29 1.28 7.93
N LEU A 86 -4.30 0.47 8.23
CA LEU A 86 -4.59 -0.75 7.50
C LEU A 86 -4.95 -0.49 6.03
N ALA A 87 -5.71 0.56 5.73
CA ALA A 87 -6.01 0.95 4.35
C ALA A 87 -4.74 1.35 3.58
N ARG A 88 -3.78 2.02 4.23
CA ARG A 88 -2.46 2.32 3.64
C ARG A 88 -1.67 1.04 3.39
N THR A 89 -1.66 0.10 4.33
CA THR A 89 -0.99 -1.21 4.17
C THR A 89 -1.56 -1.98 2.98
N VAL A 90 -2.89 -2.03 2.82
CA VAL A 90 -3.53 -2.66 1.66
C VAL A 90 -3.06 -2.04 0.35
N ARG A 91 -2.98 -0.71 0.27
CA ARG A 91 -2.50 -0.04 -0.94
C ARG A 91 -1.00 -0.22 -1.16
N ALA A 92 -0.19 -0.09 -0.12
CA ALA A 92 1.27 -0.21 -0.21
C ALA A 92 1.69 -1.60 -0.73
N PHE A 93 1.00 -2.65 -0.31
CA PHE A 93 1.31 -4.02 -0.69
C PHE A 93 0.63 -4.49 -1.99
N ASN A 94 -0.08 -3.62 -2.69
CA ASN A 94 -0.66 -3.95 -3.98
C ASN A 94 0.28 -3.47 -5.12
N PRO A 95 0.79 -4.33 -6.03
CA PRO A 95 0.35 -5.71 -6.31
C PRO A 95 1.11 -6.81 -5.53
N TRP A 96 2.08 -6.50 -4.72
CA TRP A 96 2.87 -7.48 -4.00
C TRP A 96 3.36 -6.94 -2.65
N PRO A 97 3.33 -7.77 -1.58
CA PRO A 97 2.93 -9.19 -1.47
C PRO A 97 1.41 -9.43 -1.42
N ILE A 98 0.57 -8.42 -1.48
CA ILE A 98 -0.88 -8.37 -1.24
C ILE A 98 -1.21 -8.56 0.24
N ALA A 99 -1.92 -7.61 0.82
CA ALA A 99 -2.41 -7.70 2.19
C ALA A 99 -3.31 -8.92 2.38
N GLU A 100 -3.23 -9.57 3.53
CA GLU A 100 -4.04 -10.74 3.82
C GLU A 100 -4.62 -10.70 5.23
N ALA A 101 -5.75 -11.36 5.41
CA ALA A 101 -6.40 -11.54 6.69
C ALA A 101 -7.16 -12.87 6.74
N THR A 102 -7.63 -13.23 7.93
CA THR A 102 -8.60 -14.31 8.10
C THR A 102 -9.97 -13.70 8.25
N LEU A 103 -10.92 -14.11 7.40
CA LEU A 103 -12.31 -13.69 7.41
C LEU A 103 -13.20 -14.92 7.54
N ALA A 104 -13.98 -15.02 8.61
CA ALA A 104 -14.82 -16.19 8.91
C ALA A 104 -14.06 -17.54 8.81
N GLY A 105 -12.85 -17.58 9.34
CA GLY A 105 -12.00 -18.78 9.33
C GLY A 105 -11.28 -19.08 8.02
N GLU A 106 -11.51 -18.30 6.96
CA GLU A 106 -10.87 -18.45 5.65
C GLU A 106 -9.80 -17.37 5.44
N ARG A 107 -8.63 -17.76 4.92
CA ARG A 107 -7.59 -16.82 4.50
C ARG A 107 -8.02 -16.13 3.21
N VAL A 108 -8.01 -14.81 3.23
CA VAL A 108 -8.34 -13.98 2.08
C VAL A 108 -7.21 -12.96 1.83
N ARG A 109 -6.95 -12.67 0.56
CA ARG A 109 -6.13 -11.56 0.15
C ARG A 109 -7.01 -10.35 -0.11
N ILE A 110 -6.53 -9.17 0.29
CA ILE A 110 -7.26 -7.92 0.23
C ILE A 110 -6.55 -7.00 -0.77
N HIS A 111 -7.17 -6.83 -1.94
CA HIS A 111 -6.62 -6.00 -3.02
C HIS A 111 -7.10 -4.55 -2.96
N GLY A 112 -8.20 -4.29 -2.27
CA GLY A 112 -8.74 -2.95 -2.12
C GLY A 112 -9.56 -2.80 -0.86
N ALA A 113 -9.28 -1.74 -0.10
CA ALA A 113 -10.01 -1.35 1.09
C ALA A 113 -9.99 0.16 1.27
N VAL A 114 -10.95 0.68 2.03
CA VAL A 114 -11.03 2.07 2.44
C VAL A 114 -11.31 2.16 3.94
N ALA A 115 -10.69 3.14 4.58
CA ALA A 115 -11.01 3.45 5.97
C ALA A 115 -12.27 4.31 6.02
N LEU A 116 -13.14 4.01 6.97
CA LEU A 116 -14.30 4.82 7.35
C LEU A 116 -14.02 5.38 8.75
N ASP A 117 -14.27 6.68 8.91
CA ASP A 117 -14.17 7.34 10.21
C ASP A 117 -15.48 7.14 10.99
N GLU A 118 -15.72 5.89 11.35
CA GLU A 118 -16.91 5.47 12.08
C GLU A 118 -16.51 4.89 13.42
N ALA A 119 -17.12 5.39 14.50
CA ALA A 119 -16.93 4.84 15.84
C ALA A 119 -17.75 3.55 16.00
N HIS A 120 -17.18 2.56 16.69
CA HIS A 120 -17.85 1.32 17.03
C HIS A 120 -17.45 0.86 18.44
N GLY A 121 -18.24 -0.02 19.03
CA GLY A 121 -17.94 -0.64 20.35
C GLY A 121 -17.57 -2.12 20.27
N GLN A 122 -17.28 -2.62 19.06
CA GLN A 122 -17.02 -4.04 18.83
C GLN A 122 -15.52 -4.36 18.90
N ALA A 123 -15.19 -5.61 19.21
CA ALA A 123 -13.81 -6.07 19.22
C ALA A 123 -13.18 -6.00 17.80
N PRO A 124 -11.88 -5.63 17.69
CA PRO A 124 -11.17 -5.63 16.42
C PRO A 124 -11.28 -6.97 15.69
N GLY A 125 -11.54 -6.93 14.37
CA GLY A 125 -11.75 -8.11 13.54
C GLY A 125 -13.21 -8.55 13.43
N THR A 126 -14.14 -7.92 14.17
CA THR A 126 -15.57 -8.21 14.05
C THR A 126 -16.13 -7.65 12.75
N VAL A 127 -16.91 -8.44 12.02
CA VAL A 127 -17.67 -7.96 10.85
C VAL A 127 -18.85 -7.13 11.36
N LEU A 128 -18.88 -5.85 11.01
CA LEU A 128 -19.94 -4.90 11.40
C LEU A 128 -21.08 -4.88 10.40
N ALA A 129 -20.75 -4.93 9.13
CA ALA A 129 -21.72 -4.95 8.04
C ALA A 129 -21.15 -5.69 6.82
N ALA A 130 -22.05 -6.27 6.02
CA ALA A 130 -21.71 -6.87 4.75
C ALA A 130 -22.76 -6.42 3.72
N SER A 131 -22.32 -5.71 2.68
CA SER A 131 -23.17 -5.11 1.67
C SER A 131 -22.51 -5.15 0.29
N ARG A 132 -23.20 -4.64 -0.72
CA ARG A 132 -22.64 -4.49 -2.07
C ARG A 132 -21.45 -3.50 -2.10
N ASP A 133 -21.41 -2.57 -1.16
CA ASP A 133 -20.36 -1.55 -1.08
C ASP A 133 -19.08 -2.09 -0.45
N GLY A 134 -19.17 -3.15 0.34
CA GLY A 134 -18.03 -3.75 1.01
C GLY A 134 -18.40 -4.61 2.22
N ILE A 135 -17.36 -5.16 2.84
CA ILE A 135 -17.43 -5.84 4.12
C ILE A 135 -16.72 -4.95 5.14
N ASP A 136 -17.44 -4.48 6.12
CA ASP A 136 -16.96 -3.54 7.14
C ASP A 136 -16.44 -4.32 8.34
N ILE A 137 -15.18 -4.09 8.68
CA ILE A 137 -14.49 -4.75 9.77
C ILE A 137 -14.12 -3.73 10.84
N ALA A 138 -14.48 -4.03 12.08
CA ALA A 138 -14.04 -3.26 13.25
C ALA A 138 -12.52 -3.28 13.37
N CYS A 139 -11.90 -2.10 13.51
CA CYS A 139 -10.48 -1.94 13.75
C CYS A 139 -10.21 -1.42 15.16
N GLY A 140 -8.96 -1.31 15.58
CA GLY A 140 -8.61 -0.69 16.86
C GLY A 140 -9.14 0.74 16.95
N GLN A 141 -9.17 1.46 15.83
CA GLN A 141 -9.84 2.74 15.67
C GLN A 141 -10.43 2.80 14.25
N GLY A 142 -11.70 3.21 14.13
CA GLY A 142 -12.40 3.28 12.86
C GLY A 142 -12.76 1.91 12.27
N VAL A 143 -13.24 1.90 11.05
CA VAL A 143 -13.76 0.73 10.34
C VAL A 143 -13.02 0.57 9.02
N LEU A 144 -12.57 -0.62 8.69
CA LEU A 144 -11.99 -0.93 7.38
C LEU A 144 -13.05 -1.60 6.49
N ARG A 145 -13.43 -0.92 5.42
CA ARG A 145 -14.31 -1.48 4.39
C ARG A 145 -13.50 -2.20 3.32
N LEU A 146 -13.63 -3.52 3.26
CA LEU A 146 -13.00 -4.36 2.25
C LEU A 146 -13.83 -4.32 0.97
N ARG A 147 -13.20 -3.94 -0.16
CA ARG A 147 -13.89 -3.77 -1.46
C ARG A 147 -13.56 -4.83 -2.48
N VAL A 148 -12.30 -5.27 -2.50
CA VAL A 148 -11.81 -6.26 -3.46
C VAL A 148 -11.06 -7.34 -2.71
N LEU A 149 -11.53 -8.58 -2.81
CA LEU A 149 -11.01 -9.73 -2.08
C LEU A 149 -10.65 -10.86 -3.05
N GLN A 150 -9.76 -11.73 -2.59
CA GLN A 150 -9.37 -12.93 -3.33
C GLN A 150 -9.29 -14.11 -2.36
N ARG A 151 -10.04 -15.16 -2.64
CA ARG A 151 -9.91 -16.46 -1.95
C ARG A 151 -8.66 -17.19 -2.42
N GLU A 152 -8.19 -18.11 -1.62
CA GLU A 152 -7.08 -18.99 -2.02
C GLU A 152 -7.42 -19.73 -3.30
N GLY A 153 -6.50 -19.72 -4.28
CA GLY A 153 -6.70 -20.32 -5.61
C GLY A 153 -7.68 -19.60 -6.53
N GLY A 154 -8.36 -18.53 -6.05
CA GLY A 154 -9.35 -17.77 -6.80
C GLY A 154 -8.76 -16.53 -7.50
N LYS A 155 -9.66 -15.74 -8.11
CA LYS A 155 -9.38 -14.42 -8.68
C LYS A 155 -9.80 -13.33 -7.70
N ALA A 156 -9.20 -12.14 -7.85
CA ALA A 156 -9.68 -10.95 -7.16
C ALA A 156 -11.08 -10.58 -7.68
N ILE A 157 -12.03 -10.43 -6.76
CA ILE A 157 -13.43 -10.12 -7.05
C ILE A 157 -13.93 -9.01 -6.14
N THR A 158 -15.03 -8.36 -6.50
CA THR A 158 -15.65 -7.36 -5.64
C THR A 158 -16.21 -7.99 -4.37
N ALA A 159 -16.41 -7.19 -3.31
CA ALA A 159 -17.08 -7.65 -2.11
C ALA A 159 -18.50 -8.16 -2.39
N ALA A 160 -19.20 -7.53 -3.32
CA ALA A 160 -20.55 -7.99 -3.76
C ALA A 160 -20.50 -9.41 -4.33
N ASP A 161 -19.55 -9.70 -5.23
CA ASP A 161 -19.40 -11.03 -5.82
C ASP A 161 -18.93 -12.05 -4.78
N TYR A 162 -18.06 -11.63 -3.87
CA TYR A 162 -17.60 -12.48 -2.76
C TYR A 162 -18.78 -12.90 -1.86
N LEU A 163 -19.64 -11.95 -1.48
CA LEU A 163 -20.83 -12.21 -0.66
C LEU A 163 -21.88 -13.07 -1.38
N ASN A 164 -22.07 -12.89 -2.68
CA ASN A 164 -22.97 -13.74 -3.47
C ASN A 164 -22.52 -15.22 -3.44
N ALA A 165 -21.21 -15.47 -3.37
CA ALA A 165 -20.64 -16.81 -3.25
C ALA A 165 -20.61 -17.34 -1.80
N ARG A 166 -20.85 -16.50 -0.80
CA ARG A 166 -20.76 -16.77 0.63
C ARG A 166 -22.03 -16.30 1.35
N ARG A 167 -23.12 -17.03 1.17
CA ARG A 167 -24.41 -16.70 1.80
C ARG A 167 -24.38 -16.73 3.34
N ASP A 168 -23.43 -17.47 3.92
CA ASP A 168 -23.18 -17.52 5.36
C ASP A 168 -22.70 -16.16 5.94
N LEU A 169 -21.99 -15.35 5.17
CA LEU A 169 -21.55 -14.00 5.60
C LEU A 169 -22.65 -12.94 5.42
N SER A 170 -23.59 -13.15 4.49
CA SER A 170 -24.72 -12.24 4.29
C SER A 170 -25.78 -12.31 5.41
N LEU A 171 -25.69 -13.34 6.26
CA LEU A 171 -26.60 -13.54 7.41
C LEU A 171 -26.07 -12.98 8.74
N ILE A 172 -24.87 -12.40 8.75
CA ILE A 172 -24.35 -11.68 9.92
C ILE A 172 -24.89 -10.22 9.86
N HIS A 173 -26.19 -10.10 9.70
CA HIS A 173 -26.93 -8.92 10.04
C HIS A 173 -27.49 -9.12 11.43
N ILE A 174 -26.83 -8.55 12.41
CA ILE A 174 -27.56 -8.07 13.61
C ILE A 174 -26.76 -6.89 14.17
#